data_9e3c9b296dbd5f0cc9417034a3675066
#
_entry.id   9e3c9b296dbd5f0cc9417034a3675066
#
_cell.length_a   1.000
_cell.length_b   1.000
_cell.length_c   1.000
_cell.angle_alpha   90.00
_cell.angle_beta   90.00
_cell.angle_gamma   90.00
#
_symmetry.space_group_name_H-M   'P 1'
#
loop_
_entity.id
_entity.type
_entity.pdbx_description
1 polymer ?
#
loop_
_entity_poly.entity_id
_entity_poly.type
_entity_poly.pdbx_seq_one_letter_code
_entity_poly.pdbx_strand_id
1 'polypeptide(L)'
;FLTIEEVKLLIATECRNKTVKQAYLFSCYCGLRLSDMETLCWKDIICNDGRYMIATVQQKTSTPIYTPLSQNAVKWLPERKADDSDETFVFAELPSRPTTNKILKQWVEKAGIDKKITYHTSRHTFGTMMMTVGADLYTTCKLMGHADVRTTQIYAKIVDSKKIEAVNMVDKMFEQMESD
;
A
#
# COMPACT_ATOMS: atom_id res chain seq x y z
N PHE A 1 -4.92 -1.08 -10.74
CA PHE A 1 -4.60 -0.25 -9.56
C PHE A 1 -5.56 0.93 -9.45
N LEU A 2 -5.60 1.52 -8.26
CA LEU A 2 -6.28 2.78 -7.99
C LEU A 2 -5.31 3.96 -8.13
N THR A 3 -5.81 5.09 -8.63
CA THR A 3 -5.09 6.36 -8.57
C THR A 3 -5.15 6.95 -7.16
N ILE A 4 -4.34 7.98 -6.89
CA ILE A 4 -4.38 8.69 -5.61
C ILE A 4 -5.77 9.30 -5.36
N GLU A 5 -6.40 9.84 -6.41
CA GLU A 5 -7.75 10.44 -6.36
C GLU A 5 -8.80 9.37 -6.03
N GLU A 6 -8.71 8.19 -6.63
CA GLU A 6 -9.62 7.07 -6.34
C GLU A 6 -9.43 6.54 -4.91
N VAL A 7 -8.20 6.50 -4.40
CA VAL A 7 -7.95 6.16 -2.99
C VAL A 7 -8.60 7.21 -2.06
N LYS A 8 -8.52 8.51 -2.39
CA LYS A 8 -9.21 9.57 -1.63
C LYS A 8 -10.73 9.40 -1.66
N LEU A 9 -11.30 9.03 -2.82
CA LEU A 9 -12.74 8.74 -2.93
C LEU A 9 -13.14 7.56 -2.03
N LEU A 10 -12.35 6.48 -2.01
CA LEU A 10 -12.60 5.36 -1.10
C LEU A 10 -12.51 5.78 0.37
N ILE A 11 -11.53 6.60 0.73
CA ILE A 11 -11.40 7.12 2.11
C ILE A 11 -12.66 7.87 2.51
N ALA A 12 -13.18 8.75 1.64
CA ALA A 12 -14.37 9.56 1.87
C ALA A 12 -15.68 8.75 1.85
N THR A 13 -15.68 7.60 1.16
CA THR A 13 -16.87 6.76 1.03
C THR A 13 -17.01 5.82 2.21
N GLU A 14 -18.21 5.75 2.78
CA GLU A 14 -18.52 4.80 3.85
C GLU A 14 -18.48 3.35 3.32
N CYS A 15 -17.76 2.49 4.01
CA CYS A 15 -17.73 1.05 3.81
C CYS A 15 -18.56 0.35 4.88
N ARG A 16 -19.41 -0.60 4.50
CA ARG A 16 -20.26 -1.36 5.44
C ARG A 16 -19.47 -2.19 6.48
N ASN A 17 -18.21 -2.47 6.23
CA ASN A 17 -17.33 -3.21 7.12
C ASN A 17 -16.06 -2.39 7.40
N LYS A 18 -15.91 -1.94 8.65
CA LYS A 18 -14.81 -1.09 9.10
C LYS A 18 -13.46 -1.80 8.95
N THR A 19 -13.40 -3.09 9.33
CA THR A 19 -12.15 -3.87 9.29
C THR A 19 -11.66 -4.06 7.84
N VAL A 20 -12.57 -4.33 6.90
CA VAL A 20 -12.23 -4.41 5.47
C VAL A 20 -11.71 -3.07 4.95
N LYS A 21 -12.36 -1.96 5.32
CA LYS A 21 -11.89 -0.61 4.94
C LYS A 21 -10.48 -0.35 5.48
N GLN A 22 -10.26 -0.58 6.76
CA GLN A 22 -8.97 -0.36 7.41
C GLN A 22 -7.89 -1.24 6.78
N ALA A 23 -8.12 -2.56 6.68
CA ALA A 23 -7.16 -3.49 6.11
C ALA A 23 -6.79 -3.18 4.65
N TYR A 24 -7.79 -2.83 3.82
CA TYR A 24 -7.56 -2.51 2.41
C TYR A 24 -6.74 -1.21 2.25
N LEU A 25 -7.13 -0.14 2.95
CA LEU A 25 -6.41 1.12 2.89
C LEU A 25 -5.01 1.00 3.50
N PHE A 26 -4.86 0.31 4.62
CA PHE A 26 -3.54 0.00 5.19
C PHE A 26 -2.65 -0.70 4.17
N SER A 27 -3.18 -1.73 3.48
CA SER A 27 -2.45 -2.43 2.42
C SER A 27 -2.10 -1.53 1.22
N CYS A 28 -2.92 -0.53 0.89
CA CYS A 28 -2.56 0.48 -0.12
C CYS A 28 -1.35 1.33 0.28
N TYR A 29 -1.06 1.47 1.58
CA TYR A 29 0.06 2.27 2.10
C TYR A 29 1.30 1.44 2.48
N CYS A 30 1.20 0.12 2.62
CA CYS A 30 2.32 -0.74 3.01
C CYS A 30 2.62 -1.87 2.03
N GLY A 31 1.72 -2.15 1.08
CA GLY A 31 1.90 -3.16 0.05
C GLY A 31 1.79 -4.61 0.50
N LEU A 32 1.33 -4.90 1.73
CA LEU A 32 1.14 -6.28 2.20
C LEU A 32 0.09 -7.02 1.39
N ARG A 33 0.29 -8.33 1.21
CA ARG A 33 -0.72 -9.23 0.62
C ARG A 33 -1.83 -9.52 1.61
N LEU A 34 -3.00 -9.94 1.13
CA LEU A 34 -4.09 -10.37 2.00
C LEU A 34 -3.65 -11.49 2.96
N SER A 35 -2.85 -12.46 2.48
CA SER A 35 -2.31 -13.53 3.33
C SER A 35 -1.43 -13.01 4.47
N ASP A 36 -0.68 -11.95 4.23
CA ASP A 36 0.18 -11.34 5.23
C ASP A 36 -0.68 -10.54 6.24
N MET A 37 -1.75 -9.90 5.77
CA MET A 37 -2.72 -9.19 6.62
C MET A 37 -3.52 -10.13 7.53
N GLU A 38 -3.87 -11.32 7.04
CA GLU A 38 -4.61 -12.35 7.79
C GLU A 38 -3.82 -12.89 8.99
N THR A 39 -2.49 -12.75 8.97
CA THR A 39 -1.57 -13.29 9.99
C THR A 39 -0.75 -12.23 10.71
N LEU A 40 -0.91 -10.95 10.36
CA LEU A 40 -0.20 -9.84 11.00
C LEU A 40 -0.61 -9.72 12.47
N CYS A 41 0.34 -9.85 13.40
CA CYS A 41 0.14 -9.72 14.83
C CYS A 41 0.65 -8.37 15.35
N TRP A 42 0.23 -7.97 16.53
CA TRP A 42 0.69 -6.74 17.16
C TRP A 42 2.19 -6.73 17.42
N LYS A 43 2.83 -7.90 17.68
CA LYS A 43 4.29 -8.02 17.79
C LYS A 43 5.05 -7.63 16.51
N ASP A 44 4.39 -7.73 15.35
CA ASP A 44 4.99 -7.39 14.06
C ASP A 44 4.98 -5.88 13.81
N ILE A 45 4.23 -5.11 14.60
CA ILE A 45 4.15 -3.64 14.53
C ILE A 45 5.08 -3.04 15.56
N ILE A 46 6.24 -2.61 15.12
CA ILE A 46 7.27 -2.00 15.98
C ILE A 46 7.13 -0.48 15.95
N CYS A 47 7.14 0.14 17.12
CA CYS A 47 7.15 1.60 17.26
C CYS A 47 8.38 2.04 18.07
N ASN A 48 9.27 2.81 17.44
CA ASN A 48 10.43 3.42 18.08
C ASN A 48 10.40 4.93 17.84
N ASP A 49 10.34 5.71 18.91
CA ASP A 49 10.32 7.19 18.84
C ASP A 49 9.26 7.76 17.88
N GLY A 50 8.05 7.17 17.90
CA GLY A 50 6.94 7.56 17.03
C GLY A 50 7.07 7.12 15.56
N ARG A 51 8.10 6.37 15.23
CA ARG A 51 8.29 5.76 13.91
C ARG A 51 7.82 4.32 13.94
N TYR A 52 6.83 4.03 13.11
CA TYR A 52 6.25 2.70 13.00
C TYR A 52 6.87 1.94 11.84
N MET A 53 7.07 0.63 12.03
CA MET A 53 7.48 -0.29 10.98
C MET A 53 6.78 -1.65 11.16
N ILE A 54 6.62 -2.36 10.05
CA ILE A 54 6.26 -3.78 10.05
C ILE A 54 7.55 -4.58 9.98
N ALA A 55 7.72 -5.55 10.88
CA ALA A 55 8.78 -6.53 10.85
C ALA A 55 8.16 -7.93 10.90
N THR A 56 7.97 -8.56 9.75
CA THR A 56 7.31 -9.86 9.64
C THR A 56 7.91 -10.72 8.53
N VAL A 57 7.43 -11.95 8.39
CA VAL A 57 7.83 -12.87 7.31
C VAL A 57 6.64 -13.08 6.39
N GLN A 58 6.83 -12.82 5.09
CA GLN A 58 5.78 -13.01 4.10
C GLN A 58 5.33 -14.48 4.02
N GLN A 59 4.04 -14.71 4.14
CA GLN A 59 3.45 -16.05 4.12
C GLN A 59 3.71 -16.82 2.81
N LYS A 60 3.71 -16.11 1.67
CA LYS A 60 3.88 -16.74 0.35
C LYS A 60 5.32 -17.08 -0.01
N THR A 61 6.29 -16.30 0.44
CA THR A 61 7.69 -16.36 -0.04
C THR A 61 8.68 -16.67 1.07
N SER A 62 8.23 -16.76 2.32
CA SER A 62 9.07 -16.89 3.52
C SER A 62 10.19 -15.83 3.60
N THR A 63 9.98 -14.68 2.97
CA THR A 63 10.95 -13.58 2.93
C THR A 63 10.70 -12.64 4.10
N PRO A 64 11.71 -12.35 4.94
CA PRO A 64 11.62 -11.30 5.94
C PRO A 64 11.39 -9.95 5.26
N ILE A 65 10.46 -9.16 5.79
CA ILE A 65 10.21 -7.79 5.35
C ILE A 65 10.28 -6.84 6.52
N TYR A 66 10.86 -5.67 6.25
CA TYR A 66 10.93 -4.54 7.15
C TYR A 66 10.39 -3.34 6.39
N THR A 67 9.13 -3.00 6.63
CA THR A 67 8.45 -1.93 5.91
C THR A 67 8.16 -0.76 6.84
N PRO A 68 8.84 0.39 6.68
CA PRO A 68 8.47 1.61 7.40
C PRO A 68 7.03 2.01 7.07
N LEU A 69 6.30 2.45 8.07
CA LEU A 69 4.93 2.93 7.92
C LEU A 69 4.89 4.45 7.90
N SER A 70 4.23 5.02 6.89
CA SER A 70 3.91 6.44 6.89
C SER A 70 2.85 6.75 7.94
N GLN A 71 2.76 8.01 8.37
CA GLN A 71 1.70 8.46 9.29
C GLN A 71 0.29 8.19 8.73
N ASN A 72 0.13 8.24 7.40
CA ASN A 72 -1.14 7.90 6.76
C ASN A 72 -1.42 6.38 6.82
N ALA A 73 -0.40 5.52 6.75
CA ALA A 73 -0.59 4.09 6.97
C ALA A 73 -1.05 3.82 8.42
N VAL A 74 -0.39 4.43 9.40
CA VAL A 74 -0.70 4.26 10.83
C VAL A 74 -2.15 4.62 11.15
N LYS A 75 -2.74 5.62 10.51
CA LYS A 75 -4.17 5.99 10.69
C LYS A 75 -5.15 4.86 10.35
N TRP A 76 -4.73 3.88 9.56
CA TRP A 76 -5.57 2.75 9.16
C TRP A 76 -5.34 1.50 10.01
N LEU A 77 -4.38 1.52 10.93
CA LEU A 77 -4.30 0.48 11.95
C LEU A 77 -5.55 0.55 12.84
N PRO A 78 -6.15 -0.59 13.21
CA PRO A 78 -7.17 -0.60 14.24
C PRO A 78 -6.56 -0.15 15.58
N GLU A 79 -7.41 0.30 16.48
CA GLU A 79 -7.00 0.56 17.85
C GLU A 79 -6.69 -0.77 18.56
N ARG A 80 -5.52 -0.88 19.18
CA ARG A 80 -5.14 -2.03 19.98
C ARG A 80 -5.94 -1.99 21.28
N LYS A 81 -6.69 -3.05 21.57
CA LYS A 81 -7.48 -3.17 22.80
C LYS A 81 -6.56 -3.48 23.98
N ALA A 82 -7.03 -3.16 25.18
CA ALA A 82 -6.25 -3.37 26.41
C ALA A 82 -5.95 -4.85 26.72
N ASP A 83 -6.81 -5.75 26.22
CA ASP A 83 -6.70 -7.22 26.36
C ASP A 83 -5.97 -7.90 25.19
N ASP A 84 -5.59 -7.14 24.15
CA ASP A 84 -4.82 -7.69 23.03
C ASP A 84 -3.38 -8.00 23.46
N SER A 85 -3.00 -9.27 23.33
CA SER A 85 -1.60 -9.71 23.46
C SER A 85 -0.76 -9.34 22.22
N ASP A 86 0.53 -9.52 22.30
CA ASP A 86 1.43 -9.37 21.16
C ASP A 86 1.11 -10.38 20.04
N GLU A 87 0.55 -11.53 20.36
CA GLU A 87 0.14 -12.58 19.42
C GLU A 87 -1.26 -12.35 18.82
N THR A 88 -2.00 -11.35 19.30
CA THR A 88 -3.33 -11.03 18.75
C THR A 88 -3.19 -10.49 17.34
N PHE A 89 -4.01 -11.00 16.42
CA PHE A 89 -4.02 -10.51 15.03
C PHE A 89 -4.51 -9.07 14.97
N VAL A 90 -3.77 -8.21 14.25
CA VAL A 90 -4.12 -6.79 14.06
C VAL A 90 -5.48 -6.63 13.38
N PHE A 91 -5.80 -7.49 12.41
CA PHE A 91 -7.08 -7.49 11.68
C PHE A 91 -7.88 -8.78 11.96
N ALA A 92 -8.03 -9.14 13.24
CA ALA A 92 -8.68 -10.39 13.68
C ALA A 92 -10.10 -10.58 13.11
N GLU A 93 -10.84 -9.49 12.89
CA GLU A 93 -12.22 -9.53 12.36
C GLU A 93 -12.28 -9.44 10.83
N LEU A 94 -11.17 -9.66 10.11
CA LEU A 94 -11.16 -9.63 8.66
C LEU A 94 -11.94 -10.86 8.12
N PRO A 95 -12.99 -10.64 7.31
CA PRO A 95 -13.79 -11.75 6.78
C PRO A 95 -12.99 -12.63 5.80
N SER A 96 -13.54 -13.79 5.47
CA SER A 96 -12.95 -14.67 4.44
C SER A 96 -12.70 -13.92 3.13
N ARG A 97 -11.71 -14.37 2.35
CA ARG A 97 -11.32 -13.73 1.08
C ARG A 97 -12.46 -13.48 0.10
N PRO A 98 -13.40 -14.44 -0.12
CA PRO A 98 -14.54 -14.18 -0.99
C PRO A 98 -15.45 -13.07 -0.44
N THR A 99 -15.71 -13.08 0.87
CA THR A 99 -16.53 -12.07 1.54
C THR A 99 -15.86 -10.69 1.49
N THR A 100 -14.56 -10.63 1.77
CA THR A 100 -13.76 -9.38 1.66
C THR A 100 -13.84 -8.80 0.26
N ASN A 101 -13.63 -9.60 -0.80
CA ASN A 101 -13.71 -9.13 -2.17
C ASN A 101 -15.14 -8.69 -2.56
N LYS A 102 -16.19 -9.36 -2.05
CA LYS A 102 -17.58 -8.93 -2.25
C LYS A 102 -17.84 -7.55 -1.61
N ILE A 103 -17.34 -7.34 -0.40
CA ILE A 103 -17.46 -6.04 0.28
C ILE A 103 -16.69 -4.96 -0.47
N LEU A 104 -15.47 -5.23 -0.91
CA LEU A 104 -14.66 -4.32 -1.68
C LEU A 104 -15.38 -3.90 -2.97
N LYS A 105 -15.93 -4.86 -3.72
CA LYS A 105 -16.67 -4.57 -4.95
C LYS A 105 -17.79 -3.57 -4.68
N GLN A 106 -18.63 -3.82 -3.68
CA GLN A 106 -19.76 -2.94 -3.34
C GLN A 106 -19.31 -1.56 -2.87
N TRP A 107 -18.21 -1.49 -2.14
CA TRP A 107 -17.66 -0.22 -1.66
C TRP A 107 -17.07 0.62 -2.80
N VAL A 108 -16.35 -0.01 -3.73
CA VAL A 108 -15.80 0.62 -4.94
C VAL A 108 -16.92 1.16 -5.85
N GLU A 109 -17.97 0.36 -6.06
CA GLU A 109 -19.18 0.77 -6.80
C GLU A 109 -19.86 1.98 -6.11
N LYS A 110 -20.01 1.96 -4.77
CA LYS A 110 -20.56 3.08 -4.00
C LYS A 110 -19.71 4.36 -4.11
N ALA A 111 -18.40 4.21 -4.26
CA ALA A 111 -17.46 5.32 -4.46
C ALA A 111 -17.49 5.89 -5.90
N GLY A 112 -18.26 5.31 -6.80
CA GLY A 112 -18.33 5.74 -8.21
C GLY A 112 -17.10 5.37 -9.03
N ILE A 113 -16.32 4.37 -8.60
CA ILE A 113 -15.10 3.93 -9.29
C ILE A 113 -15.46 2.78 -10.23
N ASP A 114 -15.34 3.01 -11.54
CA ASP A 114 -15.58 2.01 -12.58
C ASP A 114 -14.29 1.18 -12.85
N LYS A 115 -13.91 0.36 -11.87
CA LYS A 115 -12.78 -0.57 -11.97
C LYS A 115 -13.09 -1.89 -11.29
N LYS A 116 -12.64 -2.99 -11.90
CA LYS A 116 -12.67 -4.31 -11.25
C LYS A 116 -11.56 -4.38 -10.20
N ILE A 117 -11.94 -4.23 -8.95
CA ILE A 117 -11.04 -4.23 -7.80
C ILE A 117 -11.15 -5.54 -7.02
N THR A 118 -10.01 -6.07 -6.62
CA THR A 118 -9.86 -7.16 -5.67
C THR A 118 -8.92 -6.72 -4.55
N TYR A 119 -8.80 -7.50 -3.48
CA TYR A 119 -7.85 -7.14 -2.42
C TYR A 119 -6.41 -6.98 -2.95
N HIS A 120 -6.00 -7.80 -3.91
CA HIS A 120 -4.65 -7.71 -4.51
C HIS A 120 -4.38 -6.36 -5.20
N THR A 121 -5.43 -5.66 -5.61
CA THR A 121 -5.31 -4.32 -6.21
C THR A 121 -4.69 -3.31 -5.24
N SER A 122 -4.87 -3.46 -3.90
CA SER A 122 -4.24 -2.59 -2.91
C SER A 122 -2.72 -2.59 -3.04
N ARG A 123 -2.14 -3.77 -3.25
CA ARG A 123 -0.70 -3.93 -3.42
C ARG A 123 -0.21 -3.35 -4.76
N HIS A 124 -0.98 -3.50 -5.84
CA HIS A 124 -0.68 -2.82 -7.10
C HIS A 124 -0.76 -1.30 -6.95
N THR A 125 -1.74 -0.81 -6.19
CA THR A 125 -1.89 0.61 -5.85
C THR A 125 -0.67 1.13 -5.10
N PHE A 126 -0.19 0.41 -4.08
CA PHE A 126 1.04 0.75 -3.36
C PHE A 126 2.24 0.86 -4.32
N GLY A 127 2.51 -0.17 -5.13
CA GLY A 127 3.62 -0.17 -6.08
C GLY A 127 3.54 1.00 -7.07
N THR A 128 2.35 1.28 -7.60
CA THR A 128 2.11 2.41 -8.49
C THR A 128 2.35 3.74 -7.79
N MET A 129 1.83 3.93 -6.57
CA MET A 129 2.05 5.16 -5.80
C MET A 129 3.53 5.40 -5.52
N MET A 130 4.27 4.36 -5.11
CA MET A 130 5.71 4.48 -4.86
C MET A 130 6.47 4.96 -6.10
N MET A 131 6.17 4.38 -7.27
CA MET A 131 6.78 4.80 -8.54
C MET A 131 6.34 6.22 -8.93
N THR A 132 5.09 6.59 -8.69
CA THR A 132 4.57 7.93 -8.99
C THR A 132 5.25 9.02 -8.17
N VAL A 133 5.55 8.77 -6.89
CA VAL A 133 6.27 9.73 -6.03
C VAL A 133 7.79 9.71 -6.25
N GLY A 134 8.31 8.91 -7.19
CA GLY A 134 9.70 8.91 -7.60
C GLY A 134 10.60 7.89 -6.89
N ALA A 135 10.03 6.95 -6.12
CA ALA A 135 10.81 5.83 -5.61
C ALA A 135 11.35 5.00 -6.80
N ASP A 136 12.60 4.56 -6.71
CA ASP A 136 13.17 3.69 -7.73
C ASP A 136 12.59 2.27 -7.67
N LEU A 137 12.76 1.54 -8.78
CA LEU A 137 12.20 0.19 -8.94
C LEU A 137 12.74 -0.80 -7.91
N TYR A 138 14.02 -0.69 -7.55
CA TYR A 138 14.64 -1.59 -6.58
C TYR A 138 14.08 -1.36 -5.18
N THR A 139 14.01 -0.11 -4.74
CA THR A 139 13.40 0.28 -3.44
C THR A 139 11.95 -0.19 -3.37
N THR A 140 11.16 0.06 -4.44
CA THR A 140 9.76 -0.41 -4.50
C THR A 140 9.67 -1.94 -4.42
N CYS A 141 10.55 -2.66 -5.13
CA CYS A 141 10.66 -4.11 -5.07
C CYS A 141 10.92 -4.61 -3.64
N LYS A 142 11.86 -3.99 -2.94
CA LYS A 142 12.22 -4.34 -1.56
C LYS A 142 11.08 -4.07 -0.58
N LEU A 143 10.44 -2.90 -0.65
CA LEU A 143 9.27 -2.55 0.18
C LEU A 143 8.12 -3.53 -0.03
N MET A 144 7.92 -3.99 -1.26
CA MET A 144 6.91 -5.00 -1.57
C MET A 144 7.34 -6.43 -1.18
N GLY A 145 8.60 -6.67 -0.81
CA GLY A 145 9.12 -8.01 -0.53
C GLY A 145 9.03 -8.93 -1.76
N HIS A 146 9.28 -8.40 -2.95
CA HIS A 146 9.44 -9.22 -4.15
C HIS A 146 10.84 -9.83 -4.16
N ALA A 147 10.92 -11.15 -4.35
CA ALA A 147 12.21 -11.84 -4.48
C ALA A 147 12.91 -11.48 -5.80
N ASP A 148 12.15 -11.14 -6.85
CA ASP A 148 12.64 -10.82 -8.18
C ASP A 148 12.10 -9.47 -8.66
N VAL A 149 13.01 -8.58 -9.07
CA VAL A 149 12.71 -7.25 -9.61
C VAL A 149 11.78 -7.33 -10.83
N ARG A 150 11.87 -8.42 -11.63
CA ARG A 150 10.96 -8.63 -12.77
C ARG A 150 9.49 -8.60 -12.38
N THR A 151 9.15 -9.03 -11.19
CA THR A 151 7.76 -8.93 -10.67
C THR A 151 7.29 -7.48 -10.51
N THR A 152 8.23 -6.54 -10.35
CA THR A 152 7.97 -5.11 -10.21
C THR A 152 7.99 -4.39 -11.58
N GLN A 153 8.46 -5.04 -12.64
CA GLN A 153 8.51 -4.47 -14.00
C GLN A 153 7.13 -4.13 -14.58
N ILE A 154 6.04 -4.67 -14.02
CA ILE A 154 4.68 -4.26 -14.39
C ILE A 154 4.44 -2.77 -14.22
N TYR A 155 5.25 -2.10 -13.40
CA TYR A 155 5.23 -0.65 -13.19
C TYR A 155 6.19 0.11 -14.13
N ALA A 156 6.87 -0.56 -15.05
CA ALA A 156 7.89 0.03 -15.95
C ALA A 156 7.33 1.20 -16.78
N LYS A 157 6.07 1.13 -17.22
CA LYS A 157 5.42 2.24 -17.95
C LYS A 157 5.38 3.54 -17.16
N ILE A 158 5.28 3.47 -15.82
CA ILE A 158 5.31 4.65 -14.94
C ILE A 158 6.73 5.21 -14.88
N VAL A 159 7.74 4.32 -14.84
CA VAL A 159 9.16 4.72 -14.90
C VAL A 159 9.48 5.43 -16.19
N ASP A 160 8.95 4.98 -17.32
CA ASP A 160 9.23 5.60 -18.63
C ASP A 160 8.64 7.02 -18.73
N SER A 161 7.44 7.26 -18.20
CA SER A 161 6.90 8.63 -18.10
C SER A 161 7.76 9.53 -17.21
N LYS A 162 8.27 9.00 -16.10
CA LYS A 162 9.18 9.72 -15.19
C LYS A 162 10.55 10.05 -15.82
N LYS A 163 11.06 9.19 -16.71
CA LYS A 163 12.28 9.48 -17.46
C LYS A 163 12.11 10.70 -18.34
N ILE A 164 10.99 10.83 -19.04
CA ILE A 164 10.66 11.99 -19.87
C ILE A 164 10.58 13.25 -19.01
N GLU A 165 9.88 13.20 -17.87
CA GLU A 165 9.82 14.32 -16.93
C GLU A 165 11.21 14.73 -16.42
N ALA A 166 12.05 13.76 -16.06
CA ALA A 166 13.40 14.02 -15.55
C ALA A 166 14.28 14.72 -16.60
N VAL A 167 14.23 14.28 -17.86
CA VAL A 167 14.96 14.95 -18.96
C VAL A 167 14.46 16.38 -19.15
N ASN A 168 13.14 16.59 -19.18
CA ASN A 168 12.56 17.92 -19.31
C ASN A 168 12.88 18.84 -18.11
N MET A 169 13.06 18.28 -16.89
CA MET A 169 13.52 19.06 -15.74
C MET A 169 14.96 19.57 -15.90
N VAL A 170 15.85 18.75 -16.48
CA VAL A 170 17.22 19.17 -16.78
C VAL A 170 17.21 20.35 -17.75
N ASP A 171 16.44 20.25 -18.83
CA ASP A 171 16.31 21.34 -19.81
C ASP A 171 15.84 22.65 -19.17
N LYS A 172 14.79 22.58 -18.32
CA LYS A 172 14.29 23.75 -17.59
C LYS A 172 15.31 24.38 -16.64
N MET A 173 16.18 23.57 -16.01
CA MET A 173 17.27 24.11 -15.16
C MET A 173 18.28 24.93 -15.97
N PHE A 174 18.62 24.49 -17.18
CA PHE A 174 19.53 25.24 -18.05
C PHE A 174 18.88 26.50 -18.60
N GLU A 175 17.61 26.45 -19.03
CA GLU A 175 16.86 27.64 -19.51
C GLU A 175 16.75 28.74 -18.44
N GLN A 176 16.66 28.40 -17.16
CA GLN A 176 16.63 29.36 -16.06
C GLN A 176 18.02 30.02 -15.84
N MET A 177 19.11 29.26 -16.06
CA MET A 177 20.48 29.80 -15.93
C MET A 177 20.87 30.71 -17.07
N GLU A 178 20.25 30.64 -18.26
CA GLU A 178 20.47 31.53 -19.40
C GLU A 178 19.67 32.84 -19.34
N SER A 179 18.71 32.93 -18.37
CA SER A 179 17.80 34.07 -18.21
C SER A 179 18.22 35.05 -17.11
N ASP A 180 19.28 34.75 -16.34
CA ASP A 180 19.89 35.57 -15.31
C ASP A 180 21.25 36.13 -15.82
#